data_e9205cdf78ad344e0d39595dba73f596
#
_entry.id   e9205cdf78ad344e0d39595dba73f596
#
_cell.length_a   1.000
_cell.length_b   1.000
_cell.length_c   1.000
_cell.angle_alpha   90.00
_cell.angle_beta   90.00
_cell.angle_gamma   90.00
#
_symmetry.space_group_name_H-M   'P 1'
#
loop_
_entity.id
_entity.type
_entity.pdbx_description
1 polymer ?
#
loop_
_entity_poly.entity_id
_entity_poly.type
_entity_poly.pdbx_seq_one_letter_code
_entity_poly.pdbx_strand_id
1 'polypeptide(L)'
;MKYAVIILIAATTALSGWAARAQTAREVLGPAAVLPLAEKQPPAKIIVDPPLPGPLAHGQVFIQYRAENLRIVPVFGPNALDVSPRIGHIHVSVDDAPWHWADASGEPLILVGLAAGPHKVRITLANANHQPLDEAAVEFVVPESEASVR
;
A
#
# COMPACT_ATOMS: atom_id res chain seq x y z
N MET A 1 -44.34 -50.44 -55.22
CA MET A 1 -43.39 -50.50 -54.11
C MET A 1 -42.68 -49.15 -54.08
N LYS A 2 -42.98 -48.31 -53.06
CA LYS A 2 -42.41 -46.96 -52.92
C LYS A 2 -41.43 -46.99 -51.72
N TYR A 3 -40.15 -46.82 -52.00
CA TYR A 3 -39.12 -46.72 -50.93
C TYR A 3 -39.00 -45.27 -50.47
N ALA A 4 -39.32 -45.00 -49.22
CA ALA A 4 -39.07 -43.69 -48.58
C ALA A 4 -37.66 -43.68 -48.00
N VAL A 5 -36.85 -42.79 -48.48
CA VAL A 5 -35.49 -42.53 -47.96
C VAL A 5 -35.63 -41.50 -46.82
N ILE A 6 -35.34 -41.92 -45.60
CA ILE A 6 -35.27 -41.03 -44.45
C ILE A 6 -33.83 -40.47 -44.36
N ILE A 7 -33.67 -39.18 -44.61
CA ILE A 7 -32.38 -38.47 -44.41
C ILE A 7 -32.35 -38.02 -42.96
N LEU A 8 -31.47 -38.63 -42.18
CA LEU A 8 -31.19 -38.22 -40.78
C LEU A 8 -30.17 -37.08 -40.80
N ILE A 9 -30.62 -35.85 -40.54
CA ILE A 9 -29.73 -34.70 -40.38
C ILE A 9 -29.25 -34.69 -38.96
N ALA A 10 -27.98 -35.05 -38.72
CA ALA A 10 -27.33 -34.92 -37.43
C ALA A 10 -26.89 -33.45 -37.24
N ALA A 11 -27.59 -32.72 -36.41
CA ALA A 11 -27.20 -31.38 -35.98
C ALA A 11 -26.06 -31.48 -34.95
N THR A 12 -24.84 -31.24 -35.39
CA THR A 12 -23.70 -31.07 -34.48
C THR A 12 -23.73 -29.65 -33.87
N THR A 13 -24.22 -29.53 -32.66
CA THR A 13 -24.09 -28.30 -31.85
C THR A 13 -22.64 -28.16 -31.39
N ALA A 14 -21.85 -27.31 -32.10
CA ALA A 14 -20.56 -26.91 -31.59
C ALA A 14 -20.75 -26.04 -30.34
N LEU A 15 -20.49 -26.59 -29.16
CA LEU A 15 -20.33 -25.81 -27.95
C LEU A 15 -19.02 -25.01 -28.08
N SER A 16 -19.15 -23.77 -28.53
CA SER A 16 -18.07 -22.81 -28.42
C SER A 16 -17.87 -22.50 -26.94
N GLY A 17 -16.98 -23.24 -26.28
CA GLY A 17 -16.55 -22.97 -24.93
C GLY A 17 -15.88 -21.61 -24.89
N TRP A 18 -16.55 -20.60 -24.36
CA TRP A 18 -15.94 -19.35 -24.01
C TRP A 18 -15.03 -19.61 -22.81
N ALA A 19 -13.75 -19.80 -23.10
CA ALA A 19 -12.75 -19.83 -22.03
C ALA A 19 -12.75 -18.46 -21.37
N ALA A 20 -13.37 -18.38 -20.18
CA ALA A 20 -13.24 -17.19 -19.33
C ALA A 20 -11.77 -17.02 -18.99
N ARG A 21 -11.10 -16.07 -19.64
CA ARG A 21 -9.74 -15.69 -19.26
C ARG A 21 -9.84 -14.84 -18.00
N ALA A 22 -9.22 -15.32 -16.93
CA ALA A 22 -9.01 -14.50 -15.75
C ALA A 22 -8.11 -13.32 -16.14
N GLN A 23 -8.64 -12.10 -16.06
CA GLN A 23 -7.89 -10.87 -16.25
C GLN A 23 -7.25 -10.46 -14.93
N THR A 24 -6.01 -10.04 -14.98
CA THR A 24 -5.34 -9.46 -13.80
C THR A 24 -5.91 -8.06 -13.52
N ALA A 25 -5.83 -7.60 -12.28
CA ALA A 25 -6.23 -6.25 -11.92
C ALA A 25 -5.51 -5.19 -12.77
N ARG A 26 -4.27 -5.44 -13.16
CA ARG A 26 -3.48 -4.57 -14.03
C ARG A 26 -4.03 -4.50 -15.46
N GLU A 27 -4.56 -5.61 -15.99
CA GLU A 27 -5.19 -5.65 -17.33
C GLU A 27 -6.53 -4.92 -17.33
N VAL A 28 -7.28 -5.00 -16.21
CA VAL A 28 -8.59 -4.36 -16.08
C VAL A 28 -8.45 -2.87 -15.81
N LEU A 29 -7.54 -2.46 -14.92
CA LEU A 29 -7.35 -1.08 -14.50
C LEU A 29 -6.41 -0.30 -15.42
N GLY A 30 -5.68 -0.99 -16.27
CA GLY A 30 -4.61 -0.41 -17.09
C GLY A 30 -3.38 -0.02 -16.26
N PRO A 31 -2.37 0.55 -16.88
CA PRO A 31 -1.27 1.17 -16.15
C PRO A 31 -1.81 2.29 -15.27
N ALA A 32 -1.31 2.41 -14.04
CA ALA A 32 -1.67 3.52 -13.18
C ALA A 32 -1.48 4.81 -13.98
N ALA A 33 -2.57 5.59 -14.12
CA ALA A 33 -2.52 6.82 -14.89
C ALA A 33 -1.65 7.84 -14.15
N VAL A 34 -0.38 7.86 -14.50
CA VAL A 34 0.58 8.87 -14.06
C VAL A 34 0.71 9.85 -15.21
N LEU A 35 0.20 11.06 -15.03
CA LEU A 35 0.25 12.09 -16.04
C LEU A 35 1.48 12.98 -15.82
N PRO A 36 2.09 13.51 -16.89
CA PRO A 36 3.12 14.53 -16.76
C PRO A 36 2.64 15.71 -15.93
N LEU A 37 3.53 16.30 -15.16
CA LEU A 37 3.24 17.46 -14.32
C LEU A 37 2.90 18.66 -15.21
N ALA A 38 1.62 19.04 -15.26
CA ALA A 38 1.16 20.19 -16.01
C ALA A 38 1.11 21.47 -15.17
N GLU A 39 0.99 21.35 -13.85
CA GLU A 39 0.80 22.47 -12.93
C GLU A 39 1.56 22.27 -11.62
N LYS A 40 1.78 23.37 -10.89
CA LYS A 40 2.41 23.34 -9.57
C LYS A 40 1.48 22.62 -8.57
N GLN A 41 1.88 21.48 -8.10
CA GLN A 41 1.13 20.71 -7.11
C GLN A 41 1.23 21.36 -5.71
N PRO A 42 0.18 21.30 -4.88
CA PRO A 42 0.24 21.74 -3.50
C PRO A 42 1.30 20.95 -2.71
N PRO A 43 1.79 21.48 -1.56
CA PRO A 43 2.73 20.76 -0.73
C PRO A 43 2.23 19.37 -0.33
N ALA A 44 3.09 18.39 -0.38
CA ALA A 44 2.78 17.08 0.18
C ALA A 44 2.78 17.14 1.70
N LYS A 45 1.92 16.36 2.35
CA LYS A 45 1.78 16.34 3.79
C LYS A 45 1.59 14.92 4.29
N ILE A 46 2.20 14.57 5.42
CA ILE A 46 1.95 13.32 6.13
C ILE A 46 1.09 13.58 7.36
N ILE A 47 0.07 12.76 7.56
CA ILE A 47 -0.79 12.76 8.73
C ILE A 47 -0.66 11.40 9.38
N VAL A 48 -0.34 11.37 10.67
CA VAL A 48 -0.11 10.15 11.43
C VAL A 48 -1.05 10.15 12.62
N ASP A 49 -1.79 9.08 12.78
CA ASP A 49 -2.69 8.90 13.91
C ASP A 49 -1.96 8.24 15.09
N PRO A 50 -2.39 8.46 16.34
CA PRO A 50 -1.86 7.72 17.49
C PRO A 50 -2.00 6.20 17.29
N PRO A 51 -1.15 5.38 17.92
CA PRO A 51 -1.29 3.92 17.89
C PRO A 51 -2.68 3.47 18.34
N LEU A 52 -3.20 2.43 17.71
CA LEU A 52 -4.49 1.84 18.10
C LEU A 52 -4.41 1.28 19.53
N PRO A 53 -5.29 1.70 20.45
CA PRO A 53 -5.17 1.36 21.87
C PRO A 53 -5.34 -0.13 22.15
N GLY A 54 -6.18 -0.85 21.40
CA GLY A 54 -6.40 -2.28 21.59
C GLY A 54 -5.13 -3.10 21.38
N PRO A 55 -4.50 -3.07 20.20
CA PRO A 55 -3.21 -3.73 19.97
C PRO A 55 -2.11 -3.24 20.93
N LEU A 56 -2.03 -1.93 21.20
CA LEU A 56 -1.01 -1.35 22.08
C LEU A 56 -1.08 -1.93 23.49
N ALA A 57 -2.27 -2.18 24.02
CA ALA A 57 -2.45 -2.82 25.34
C ALA A 57 -1.82 -4.23 25.41
N HIS A 58 -1.53 -4.85 24.28
CA HIS A 58 -0.86 -6.14 24.16
C HIS A 58 0.59 -6.03 23.61
N GLY A 59 1.18 -4.85 23.64
CA GLY A 59 2.55 -4.62 23.18
C GLY A 59 2.70 -4.62 21.66
N GLN A 60 1.62 -4.52 20.90
CA GLN A 60 1.62 -4.43 19.45
C GLN A 60 1.26 -3.01 19.01
N VAL A 61 2.12 -2.39 18.23
CA VAL A 61 1.95 -0.99 17.83
C VAL A 61 1.43 -0.93 16.41
N PHE A 62 0.20 -0.49 16.24
CA PHE A 62 -0.45 -0.28 14.94
C PHE A 62 -0.65 1.22 14.73
N ILE A 63 0.05 1.80 13.77
CA ILE A 63 0.00 3.22 13.45
C ILE A 63 -0.62 3.39 12.06
N GLN A 64 -1.74 4.09 11.99
CA GLN A 64 -2.35 4.50 10.74
C GLN A 64 -1.76 5.84 10.29
N TYR A 65 -1.55 5.98 8.99
CA TYR A 65 -1.08 7.22 8.40
C TYR A 65 -1.71 7.42 7.03
N ARG A 66 -1.66 8.66 6.54
CA ARG A 66 -2.07 9.02 5.18
C ARG A 66 -1.24 10.18 4.65
N ALA A 67 -1.01 10.19 3.36
CA ALA A 67 -0.38 11.32 2.68
C ALA A 67 -1.43 12.16 1.95
N GLU A 68 -1.31 13.48 2.04
CA GLU A 68 -2.05 14.43 1.22
C GLU A 68 -1.15 14.94 0.10
N ASN A 69 -1.72 15.16 -1.08
CA ASN A 69 -1.04 15.66 -2.27
C ASN A 69 0.18 14.81 -2.72
N LEU A 70 0.17 13.51 -2.36
CA LEU A 70 1.15 12.52 -2.75
C LEU A 70 0.53 11.13 -2.68
N ARG A 71 0.82 10.28 -3.66
CA ARG A 71 0.46 8.86 -3.62
C ARG A 71 1.67 8.04 -3.17
N ILE A 72 1.47 7.22 -2.17
CA ILE A 72 2.48 6.27 -1.71
C ILE A 72 2.44 5.07 -2.65
N VAL A 73 3.55 4.83 -3.35
CA VAL A 73 3.71 3.74 -4.32
C VAL A 73 5.18 3.33 -4.43
N PRO A 74 5.48 2.06 -4.72
CA PRO A 74 6.86 1.55 -4.83
C PRO A 74 7.49 1.91 -6.19
N VAL A 75 7.57 3.21 -6.50
CA VAL A 75 8.20 3.73 -7.71
C VAL A 75 9.27 4.73 -7.31
N PHE A 76 10.48 4.50 -7.76
CA PHE A 76 11.67 5.23 -7.34
C PHE A 76 12.43 5.78 -8.55
N GLY A 77 13.29 6.75 -8.28
CA GLY A 77 14.21 7.34 -9.23
C GLY A 77 13.81 8.71 -9.75
N PRO A 78 14.75 9.40 -10.42
CA PRO A 78 14.57 10.80 -10.81
C PRO A 78 13.46 11.03 -11.83
N ASN A 79 13.22 10.09 -12.72
CA ASN A 79 12.15 10.21 -13.74
C ASN A 79 10.73 10.17 -13.13
N ALA A 80 10.60 9.73 -11.90
CA ALA A 80 9.34 9.69 -11.17
C ALA A 80 9.02 11.01 -10.45
N LEU A 81 9.89 12.01 -10.55
CA LEU A 81 9.65 13.34 -9.96
C LEU A 81 8.70 14.21 -10.81
N ASP A 82 8.65 13.94 -12.12
CA ASP A 82 7.92 14.75 -13.10
C ASP A 82 6.54 14.16 -13.42
N VAL A 83 5.82 13.70 -12.38
CA VAL A 83 4.52 13.05 -12.53
C VAL A 83 3.44 13.72 -11.66
N SER A 84 2.21 13.61 -12.14
CA SER A 84 1.01 14.07 -11.42
C SER A 84 -0.05 12.95 -11.37
N PRO A 85 -0.63 12.64 -10.19
CA PRO A 85 -0.28 13.19 -8.87
C PRO A 85 1.14 12.81 -8.47
N ARG A 86 1.76 13.65 -7.62
CA ARG A 86 3.09 13.37 -7.03
C ARG A 86 3.09 11.99 -6.37
N ILE A 87 4.19 11.26 -6.55
CA ILE A 87 4.40 9.94 -5.97
C ILE A 87 5.61 9.92 -5.04
N GLY A 88 5.62 8.95 -4.13
CA GLY A 88 6.69 8.79 -3.16
C GLY A 88 6.43 7.65 -2.19
N HIS A 89 7.11 7.69 -1.06
CA HIS A 89 7.08 6.66 -0.03
C HIS A 89 7.35 7.31 1.33
N ILE A 90 7.32 6.51 2.39
CA ILE A 90 7.72 6.96 3.72
C ILE A 90 9.05 6.33 4.14
N HIS A 91 9.78 7.04 4.99
CA HIS A 91 10.88 6.52 5.78
C HIS A 91 10.43 6.49 7.23
N VAL A 92 10.72 5.39 7.92
CA VAL A 92 10.31 5.18 9.31
C VAL A 92 11.54 4.97 10.18
N SER A 93 11.64 5.69 11.28
CA SER A 93 12.63 5.47 12.34
C SER A 93 11.95 5.34 13.69
N VAL A 94 12.54 4.54 14.57
CA VAL A 94 12.05 4.29 15.94
C VAL A 94 13.11 4.75 16.91
N ASP A 95 12.71 5.50 17.95
CA ASP A 95 13.53 5.97 19.08
C ASP A 95 14.80 6.73 18.65
N ASP A 96 14.68 7.51 17.57
CA ASP A 96 15.78 8.27 16.98
C ASP A 96 17.01 7.39 16.62
N ALA A 97 16.78 6.10 16.38
CA ALA A 97 17.82 5.18 15.94
C ALA A 97 18.49 5.68 14.64
N PRO A 98 19.78 5.42 14.45
CA PRO A 98 20.50 5.89 13.25
C PRO A 98 20.06 5.17 11.97
N TRP A 99 19.35 4.06 12.09
CA TRP A 99 18.79 3.31 10.97
C TRP A 99 17.32 3.62 10.78
N HIS A 100 16.88 3.55 9.56
CA HIS A 100 15.48 3.68 9.16
C HIS A 100 15.22 2.75 7.97
N TRP A 101 13.96 2.50 7.69
CA TRP A 101 13.55 1.76 6.49
C TRP A 101 12.58 2.57 5.66
N ALA A 102 12.52 2.26 4.37
CA ALA A 102 11.52 2.80 3.47
C ALA A 102 10.32 1.87 3.39
N ASP A 103 9.12 2.44 3.39
CA ASP A 103 7.87 1.74 3.16
C ASP A 103 7.07 2.47 2.08
N ALA A 104 6.64 1.72 1.09
CA ALA A 104 5.85 2.22 -0.03
C ALA A 104 4.55 1.41 -0.21
N SER A 105 4.15 0.66 0.80
CA SER A 105 2.93 -0.16 0.78
C SER A 105 1.66 0.69 0.85
N GLY A 106 1.71 1.79 1.59
CA GLY A 106 0.53 2.58 1.94
C GLY A 106 -0.36 1.91 3.01
N GLU A 107 0.09 0.78 3.58
CA GLU A 107 -0.60 0.04 4.62
C GLU A 107 -0.21 0.56 6.03
N PRO A 108 -1.03 0.33 7.06
CA PRO A 108 -0.68 0.69 8.43
C PRO A 108 0.66 0.10 8.87
N LEU A 109 1.45 0.87 9.60
CA LEU A 109 2.68 0.38 10.22
C LEU A 109 2.35 -0.55 11.38
N ILE A 110 2.97 -1.73 11.38
CA ILE A 110 2.83 -2.71 12.46
C ILE A 110 4.22 -2.96 13.04
N LEU A 111 4.41 -2.55 14.31
CA LEU A 111 5.64 -2.76 15.05
C LEU A 111 5.38 -3.73 16.19
N VAL A 112 6.23 -4.75 16.28
CA VAL A 112 6.16 -5.77 17.34
C VAL A 112 7.53 -5.93 17.99
N GLY A 113 7.53 -6.33 19.25
CA GLY A 113 8.78 -6.60 19.97
C GLY A 113 9.49 -5.35 20.50
N LEU A 114 8.82 -4.20 20.55
CA LEU A 114 9.30 -3.06 21.30
C LEU A 114 9.29 -3.40 22.80
N ALA A 115 10.30 -2.92 23.53
CA ALA A 115 10.35 -3.09 24.98
C ALA A 115 9.21 -2.35 25.67
N ALA A 116 8.88 -2.71 26.91
CA ALA A 116 7.97 -1.89 27.71
C ALA A 116 8.63 -0.55 28.00
N GLY A 117 7.86 0.55 27.91
CA GLY A 117 8.36 1.90 28.14
C GLY A 117 7.97 2.89 27.04
N PRO A 118 8.50 4.11 27.11
CA PRO A 118 8.23 5.16 26.15
C PRO A 118 8.96 4.91 24.82
N HIS A 119 8.24 5.13 23.73
CA HIS A 119 8.76 5.03 22.37
C HIS A 119 8.31 6.20 21.51
N LYS A 120 9.08 6.48 20.48
CA LYS A 120 8.81 7.50 19.47
C LYS A 120 8.98 6.90 18.07
N VAL A 121 7.96 7.02 17.27
CA VAL A 121 8.03 6.66 15.83
C VAL A 121 7.98 7.94 15.02
N ARG A 122 8.97 8.13 14.15
CA ARG A 122 9.05 9.23 13.20
C ARG A 122 8.78 8.69 11.80
N ILE A 123 7.90 9.37 11.08
CA ILE A 123 7.54 9.05 9.70
C ILE A 123 7.86 10.26 8.84
N THR A 124 8.80 10.10 7.94
CA THR A 124 9.22 11.12 6.97
C THR A 124 8.64 10.77 5.61
N LEU A 125 7.79 11.64 5.07
CA LEU A 125 7.29 11.51 3.71
C LEU A 125 8.38 11.94 2.74
N ALA A 126 8.72 11.10 1.79
CA ALA A 126 9.77 11.34 0.80
C ALA A 126 9.24 11.23 -0.63
N ASN A 127 9.84 11.96 -1.55
CA ASN A 127 9.58 11.80 -2.98
C ASN A 127 10.24 10.52 -3.53
N ALA A 128 10.01 10.24 -4.80
CA ALA A 128 10.56 9.05 -5.47
C ALA A 128 12.11 8.99 -5.51
N ASN A 129 12.79 10.09 -5.20
CA ASN A 129 14.26 10.18 -5.13
C ASN A 129 14.77 10.32 -3.69
N HIS A 130 13.99 9.86 -2.70
CA HIS A 130 14.31 9.86 -1.26
C HIS A 130 14.53 11.25 -0.63
N GLN A 131 14.11 12.33 -1.30
CA GLN A 131 14.17 13.66 -0.71
C GLN A 131 12.98 13.86 0.23
N PRO A 132 13.20 14.29 1.49
CA PRO A 132 12.14 14.54 2.44
C PRO A 132 11.23 15.69 1.98
N LEU A 133 9.94 15.51 2.18
CA LEU A 133 8.91 16.48 1.82
C LEU A 133 8.16 17.00 3.05
N ASP A 134 7.89 16.11 4.01
CA ASP A 134 7.19 16.41 5.25
C ASP A 134 7.51 15.34 6.30
N GLU A 135 7.25 15.64 7.58
CA GLU A 135 7.56 14.73 8.69
C GLU A 135 6.51 14.85 9.80
N ALA A 136 6.20 13.72 10.41
CA ALA A 136 5.41 13.66 11.65
C ALA A 136 6.01 12.62 12.60
N ALA A 137 5.79 12.82 13.89
CA ALA A 137 6.20 11.87 14.92
C ALA A 137 5.03 11.58 15.86
N VAL A 138 4.99 10.37 16.40
CA VAL A 138 4.05 9.94 17.41
C VAL A 138 4.81 9.31 18.56
N GLU A 139 4.46 9.70 19.78
CA GLU A 139 5.02 9.17 21.02
C GLU A 139 3.94 8.36 21.75
N PHE A 140 4.35 7.25 22.32
CA PHE A 140 3.46 6.34 23.05
C PHE A 140 4.24 5.54 24.10
N VAL A 141 3.52 4.84 24.96
CA VAL A 141 4.12 3.94 25.96
C VAL A 141 3.64 2.53 25.69
N VAL A 142 4.57 1.60 25.50
CA VAL A 142 4.30 0.17 25.47
C VAL A 142 4.14 -0.31 26.90
N PRO A 143 3.00 -0.93 27.28
CA PRO A 143 2.80 -1.42 28.64
C PRO A 143 3.71 -2.61 28.94
N GLU A 144 3.99 -2.82 30.22
CA GLU A 144 4.61 -4.08 30.66
C GLU A 144 3.68 -5.26 30.37
N SER A 145 4.25 -6.31 29.79
CA SER A 145 3.50 -7.54 29.54
C SER A 145 3.35 -8.33 30.83
N GLU A 146 2.13 -8.72 31.21
CA GLU A 146 1.86 -9.57 32.37
C GLU A 146 2.61 -10.94 32.29
N ALA A 147 3.13 -11.33 31.12
CA ALA A 147 3.91 -12.55 30.94
C ALA A 147 5.34 -12.46 31.51
N SER A 148 5.82 -11.26 31.90
CA SER A 148 7.16 -11.03 32.49
C SER A 148 7.25 -11.33 33.99
N VAL A 149 6.16 -11.75 34.63
CA VAL A 149 6.07 -11.99 36.09
C VAL A 149 6.01 -13.50 36.40
N ARG A 150 6.74 -14.35 35.67
CA ARG A 150 6.89 -15.76 36.01
C ARG A 150 8.35 -16.18 36.14
#